data_d9a1f4b5b167d8d9c475aeec27a01711
#
_entry.id   d9a1f4b5b167d8d9c475aeec27a01711
#
_cell.length_a   1.000
_cell.length_b   1.000
_cell.length_c   1.000
_cell.angle_alpha   90.00
_cell.angle_beta   90.00
_cell.angle_gamma   90.00
#
_symmetry.space_group_name_H-M   'P 1'
#
loop_
_entity.id
_entity.type
_entity.pdbx_description
1 polymer ?
#
loop_
_entity_poly.entity_id
_entity_poly.type
_entity_poly.pdbx_seq_one_letter_code
_entity_poly.pdbx_strand_id
1 'polypeptide(L)'
;MKGLKALAAVMLVSGLLMTAVPANAGAAAYKHYVGCGVSRNAKPAHACPKKAKKGAFFKSLNGNVVYSVCVKFPSGKNLCAKAQEADQGTLYVNKITSTIPGRHVVSWFVKGKKVGSTAFRVKR
;
A
#
# COMPACT_ATOMS: atom_id res chain seq x y z
N MET A 1 47.47 -13.51 -0.47
CA MET A 1 47.02 -13.33 -0.47
C MET A 1 46.50 -12.87 -0.18
N LYS A 2 46.87 -13.17 0.17
CA LYS A 2 46.20 -12.81 0.31
C LYS A 2 45.49 -12.10 0.45
N GLY A 3 45.70 -12.04 0.39
CA GLY A 3 44.90 -11.51 0.29
C GLY A 3 44.18 -11.05 0.40
N LEU A 4 44.04 -11.30 0.40
CA LEU A 4 43.21 -10.91 0.30
C LEU A 4 42.48 -10.56 0.55
N LYS A 5 42.78 -10.76 0.71
CA LYS A 5 42.03 -10.50 0.70
C LYS A 5 41.23 -9.92 0.91
N ALA A 6 41.69 -10.00 1.06
CA ALA A 6 40.86 -9.58 1.08
C ALA A 6 40.07 -9.00 1.18
N LEU A 7 39.94 -9.17 1.12
CA LEU A 7 39.07 -8.72 1.08
C LEU A 7 38.26 -8.27 1.27
N ALA A 8 38.63 -8.43 1.45
CA ALA A 8 37.76 -8.12 1.53
C ALA A 8 37.05 -7.55 1.62
N ALA A 9 37.29 -7.68 1.76
CA ALA A 9 36.47 -7.25 1.81
C ALA A 9 35.77 -6.61 1.82
N VAL A 10 35.88 -6.76 1.75
CA VAL A 10 35.05 -6.28 1.65
C VAL A 10 34.33 -5.79 1.74
N MET A 11 34.45 -6.01 1.79
CA MET A 11 33.62 -5.67 1.72
C MET A 11 32.95 -5.16 1.90
N LEU A 12 33.06 -5.21 1.96
CA LEU A 12 32.27 -4.83 1.94
C LEU A 12 31.68 -4.29 2.04
N VAL A 13 32.02 -4.39 2.08
CA VAL A 13 31.24 -3.97 1.94
C VAL A 13 30.57 -3.52 1.92
N SER A 14 30.60 -3.72 1.88
CA SER A 14 29.77 -3.44 1.64
C SER A 14 29.02 -3.10 1.72
N GLY A 15 29.06 -3.21 1.82
CA GLY A 15 28.18 -3.03 1.68
C GLY A 15 27.57 -2.48 1.86
N LEU A 16 27.55 -2.45 1.90
CA LEU A 16 26.74 -2.02 1.90
C LEU A 16 26.19 -1.41 1.87
N LEU A 17 26.14 -1.47 1.78
CA LEU A 17 25.37 -0.91 1.52
C LEU A 17 24.57 -0.67 1.42
N MET A 18 24.37 -0.96 1.35
CA MET A 18 23.48 -0.85 1.07
C MET A 18 22.71 -0.63 1.39
N THR A 19 22.73 -0.67 1.34
CA THR A 19 22.05 -0.86 1.67
C THR A 19 20.97 -0.45 2.24
N ALA A 20 20.57 -0.64 2.67
CA ALA A 20 19.59 -0.10 3.58
C ALA A 20 18.63 0.83 2.92
N VAL A 21 19.06 1.40 2.05
CA VAL A 21 18.32 2.35 1.28
C VAL A 21 17.22 1.74 0.46
N PRO A 22 17.34 0.52 0.01
CA PRO A 22 16.30 -0.06 -0.83
C PRO A 22 14.92 -0.10 -0.18
N ALA A 23 14.87 -0.37 1.10
CA ALA A 23 13.59 -0.42 1.79
C ALA A 23 12.92 0.95 1.80
N ASN A 24 13.70 1.99 1.98
CA ASN A 24 13.16 3.33 1.98
C ASN A 24 12.66 3.75 0.61
N ALA A 25 13.37 3.35 -0.42
CA ALA A 25 12.96 3.65 -1.77
C ALA A 25 11.61 3.00 -2.09
N GLY A 26 11.40 1.74 -1.65
CA GLY A 26 10.14 1.07 -1.83
C GLY A 26 9.01 1.75 -1.11
N ALA A 27 9.25 2.17 0.13
CA ALA A 27 8.23 2.83 0.94
C ALA A 27 7.83 4.18 0.36
N ALA A 28 8.76 4.85 -0.34
CA ALA A 28 8.49 6.16 -0.91
C ALA A 28 7.85 6.09 -2.29
N ALA A 29 7.70 4.91 -2.86
CA ALA A 29 7.22 4.78 -4.23
C ALA A 29 5.71 4.94 -4.37
N TYR A 30 4.95 4.74 -3.31
CA TYR A 30 3.50 4.75 -3.36
C TYR A 30 2.91 5.48 -2.17
N LYS A 31 1.74 6.05 -2.40
CA LYS A 31 0.94 6.63 -1.34
C LYS A 31 -0.39 5.90 -1.32
N HIS A 32 -0.83 5.46 -0.15
CA HIS A 32 -2.08 4.71 -0.03
C HIS A 32 -2.70 4.97 1.34
N TYR A 33 -4.02 5.03 1.38
CA TYR A 33 -4.75 5.24 2.61
C TYR A 33 -6.23 4.93 2.39
N VAL A 34 -6.96 4.81 3.49
CA VAL A 34 -8.42 4.66 3.48
C VAL A 34 -9.01 5.96 3.97
N GLY A 35 -10.10 6.39 3.34
CA GLY A 35 -10.84 7.58 3.75
C GLY A 35 -12.32 7.29 3.85
N CYS A 36 -13.02 8.12 4.65
CA CYS A 36 -14.47 8.02 4.78
C CYS A 36 -15.13 8.90 3.72
N GLY A 37 -14.97 8.51 2.48
CA GLY A 37 -15.46 9.22 1.31
C GLY A 37 -14.74 8.72 0.09
N VAL A 38 -15.21 9.13 -1.08
CA VAL A 38 -14.62 8.72 -2.36
C VAL A 38 -14.12 9.92 -3.16
N SER A 39 -14.18 11.12 -2.59
CA SER A 39 -13.66 12.30 -3.27
C SER A 39 -12.16 12.42 -3.01
N ARG A 40 -11.48 13.12 -3.90
CA ARG A 40 -10.04 13.36 -3.76
C ARG A 40 -9.68 14.13 -2.49
N ASN A 41 -10.66 14.80 -1.89
CA ASN A 41 -10.43 15.59 -0.68
C ASN A 41 -10.63 14.76 0.58
N ALA A 42 -11.01 13.50 0.47
CA ALA A 42 -11.17 12.64 1.64
C ALA A 42 -9.82 12.47 2.33
N LYS A 43 -9.81 12.64 3.64
CA LYS A 43 -8.59 12.52 4.43
C LYS A 43 -8.43 11.09 4.92
N PRO A 44 -7.18 10.67 5.19
CA PRO A 44 -6.94 9.36 5.77
C PRO A 44 -7.73 9.20 7.07
N ALA A 45 -8.33 8.02 7.25
CA ALA A 45 -9.12 7.72 8.44
C ALA A 45 -8.98 6.25 8.80
N HIS A 46 -9.12 5.95 10.08
CA HIS A 46 -9.07 4.57 10.58
C HIS A 46 -10.42 4.09 11.09
N ALA A 47 -11.43 4.95 11.05
CA ALA A 47 -12.78 4.60 11.44
C ALA A 47 -13.76 5.41 10.62
N CYS A 48 -14.81 4.77 10.13
CA CYS A 48 -15.82 5.42 9.30
C CYS A 48 -17.21 5.08 9.81
N PRO A 49 -18.15 6.05 9.77
CA PRO A 49 -19.53 5.74 10.08
C PRO A 49 -20.07 4.66 9.14
N LYS A 50 -21.00 3.87 9.64
CA LYS A 50 -21.56 2.75 8.90
C LYS A 50 -22.10 3.16 7.52
N LYS A 51 -22.80 4.28 7.45
CA LYS A 51 -23.43 4.71 6.20
C LYS A 51 -22.54 5.60 5.33
N ALA A 52 -21.36 5.96 5.79
CA ALA A 52 -20.45 6.78 5.00
C ALA A 52 -19.90 5.98 3.84
N LYS A 53 -19.70 6.66 2.73
CA LYS A 53 -18.93 6.08 1.64
C LYS A 53 -17.49 5.94 2.09
N LYS A 54 -16.83 4.90 1.61
CA LYS A 54 -15.44 4.63 1.99
C LYS A 54 -14.64 4.41 0.73
N GLY A 55 -13.39 4.81 0.75
CA GLY A 55 -12.53 4.66 -0.40
C GLY A 55 -11.15 4.18 -0.01
N ALA A 56 -10.58 3.35 -0.86
CA ALA A 56 -9.17 2.98 -0.78
C ALA A 56 -8.44 3.80 -1.83
N PHE A 57 -7.51 4.62 -1.38
CA PHE A 57 -6.81 5.58 -2.23
C PHE A 57 -5.41 5.09 -2.56
N PHE A 58 -4.98 5.35 -3.77
CA PHE A 58 -3.66 4.93 -4.24
C PHE A 58 -3.09 5.97 -5.21
N LYS A 59 -1.81 6.26 -5.03
CA LYS A 59 -1.07 7.13 -5.95
C LYS A 59 0.31 6.55 -6.14
N SER A 60 0.72 6.39 -7.40
CA SER A 60 2.11 6.03 -7.70
C SER A 60 2.94 7.31 -7.75
N LEU A 61 4.01 7.34 -7.00
CA LEU A 61 4.90 8.50 -6.98
C LEU A 61 6.04 8.36 -7.98
N ASN A 62 6.22 7.17 -8.53
CA ASN A 62 7.39 6.84 -9.32
C ASN A 62 7.03 5.91 -10.47
N GLY A 63 6.62 6.49 -11.57
CA GLY A 63 6.29 5.73 -12.77
C GLY A 63 4.85 5.22 -12.81
N ASN A 64 4.44 4.78 -13.98
CA ASN A 64 3.13 4.19 -14.20
C ASN A 64 3.17 2.74 -13.75
N VAL A 65 2.12 2.28 -13.08
CA VAL A 65 2.07 0.91 -12.56
C VAL A 65 0.68 0.34 -12.77
N VAL A 66 0.59 -0.98 -12.61
CA VAL A 66 -0.69 -1.68 -12.51
C VAL A 66 -0.87 -2.07 -11.06
N TYR A 67 -1.99 -1.68 -10.46
CA TYR A 67 -2.23 -1.96 -9.05
C TYR A 67 -3.59 -2.60 -8.84
N SER A 68 -3.74 -3.26 -7.71
CA SER A 68 -5.01 -3.81 -7.28
C SER A 68 -5.19 -3.61 -5.79
N VAL A 69 -6.44 -3.69 -5.34
CA VAL A 69 -6.81 -3.47 -3.95
C VAL A 69 -7.66 -4.64 -3.51
N CYS A 70 -7.36 -5.18 -2.33
CA CYS A 70 -8.17 -6.21 -1.70
C CYS A 70 -8.65 -5.72 -0.35
N VAL A 71 -9.88 -6.08 0.02
CA VAL A 71 -10.45 -5.75 1.31
C VAL A 71 -10.80 -7.04 2.03
N LYS A 72 -10.27 -7.19 3.22
CA LYS A 72 -10.61 -8.31 4.08
C LYS A 72 -11.63 -7.85 5.11
N PHE A 73 -12.77 -8.52 5.13
CA PHE A 73 -13.90 -8.19 5.99
C PHE A 73 -13.73 -8.80 7.37
N PRO A 74 -14.51 -8.36 8.37
CA PRO A 74 -14.44 -8.95 9.72
C PRO A 74 -14.69 -10.45 9.73
N SER A 75 -15.47 -10.96 8.79
CA SER A 75 -15.72 -12.40 8.67
C SER A 75 -14.53 -13.19 8.15
N GLY A 76 -13.52 -12.51 7.65
CA GLY A 76 -12.38 -13.15 7.00
C GLY A 76 -12.52 -13.24 5.49
N LYS A 77 -13.68 -12.91 4.96
CA LYS A 77 -13.89 -12.88 3.51
C LYS A 77 -12.99 -11.83 2.88
N ASN A 78 -12.39 -12.15 1.76
CA ASN A 78 -11.48 -11.26 1.06
C ASN A 78 -12.02 -10.98 -0.34
N LEU A 79 -12.18 -9.71 -0.66
CA LEU A 79 -12.63 -9.29 -1.99
C LEU A 79 -11.58 -8.40 -2.62
N CYS A 80 -11.23 -8.71 -3.86
CA CYS A 80 -10.22 -7.94 -4.59
C CYS A 80 -10.85 -7.29 -5.80
N ALA A 81 -10.52 -6.03 -6.02
CA ALA A 81 -10.92 -5.33 -7.23
C ALA A 81 -10.04 -5.76 -8.37
N LYS A 82 -10.55 -5.57 -9.58
CA LYS A 82 -9.79 -5.81 -10.78
C LYS A 82 -8.55 -4.93 -10.80
N ALA A 83 -7.45 -5.46 -11.29
CA ALA A 83 -6.23 -4.68 -11.45
C ALA A 83 -6.48 -3.55 -12.45
N GLN A 84 -5.90 -2.39 -12.18
CA GLN A 84 -6.04 -1.25 -13.07
C GLN A 84 -4.74 -0.49 -13.20
N GLU A 85 -4.60 0.23 -14.31
CA GLU A 85 -3.43 1.05 -14.55
C GLU A 85 -3.52 2.34 -13.77
N ALA A 86 -2.38 2.77 -13.24
CA ALA A 86 -2.27 4.02 -12.50
C ALA A 86 -1.14 4.84 -13.07
N ASP A 87 -1.49 6.02 -13.55
CA ASP A 87 -0.49 6.96 -14.05
C ASP A 87 0.23 7.62 -12.89
N GLN A 88 1.51 7.88 -13.07
CA GLN A 88 2.31 8.53 -12.04
C GLN A 88 1.67 9.86 -11.63
N GLY A 89 1.57 10.07 -10.33
CA GLY A 89 1.09 11.34 -9.78
C GLY A 89 -0.42 11.51 -9.74
N THR A 90 -1.18 10.56 -10.24
CA THR A 90 -2.65 10.64 -10.22
C THR A 90 -3.19 9.85 -9.04
N LEU A 91 -4.11 10.43 -8.30
CA LEU A 91 -4.75 9.78 -7.17
C LEU A 91 -5.96 8.99 -7.66
N TYR A 92 -5.96 7.70 -7.38
CA TYR A 92 -7.06 6.79 -7.71
C TYR A 92 -7.79 6.38 -6.46
N VAL A 93 -9.09 6.09 -6.61
CA VAL A 93 -9.89 5.62 -5.49
C VAL A 93 -10.69 4.40 -5.92
N ASN A 94 -10.68 3.39 -5.06
CA ASN A 94 -11.54 2.22 -5.18
C ASN A 94 -12.58 2.31 -4.09
N LYS A 95 -13.85 2.30 -4.47
CA LYS A 95 -14.95 2.42 -3.53
C LYS A 95 -15.07 1.14 -2.71
N ILE A 96 -15.22 1.31 -1.40
CA ILE A 96 -15.48 0.19 -0.48
C ILE A 96 -16.94 0.30 -0.04
N THR A 97 -17.73 -0.71 -0.38
CA THR A 97 -19.18 -0.66 -0.14
C THR A 97 -19.63 -1.34 1.13
N SER A 98 -18.71 -1.72 2.00
CA SER A 98 -19.07 -2.44 3.22
C SER A 98 -19.81 -1.55 4.22
N THR A 99 -20.91 -2.06 4.76
CA THR A 99 -21.60 -1.47 5.90
C THR A 99 -21.54 -2.38 7.13
N ILE A 100 -20.71 -3.41 7.05
CA ILE A 100 -20.59 -4.40 8.14
C ILE A 100 -19.73 -3.79 9.23
N PRO A 101 -20.26 -3.65 10.47
CA PRO A 101 -19.45 -3.12 11.57
C PRO A 101 -18.25 -4.01 11.87
N GLY A 102 -17.15 -3.38 12.23
CA GLY A 102 -15.97 -4.10 12.64
C GLY A 102 -14.73 -3.75 11.87
N ARG A 103 -13.68 -4.50 12.13
CA ARG A 103 -12.36 -4.23 11.56
C ARG A 103 -12.24 -4.81 10.15
N HIS A 104 -11.82 -3.95 9.24
CA HIS A 104 -11.50 -4.32 7.86
C HIS A 104 -10.02 -4.06 7.61
N VAL A 105 -9.42 -4.83 6.72
CA VAL A 105 -8.03 -4.62 6.31
C VAL A 105 -7.99 -4.41 4.81
N VAL A 106 -7.43 -3.30 4.38
CA VAL A 106 -7.25 -2.98 2.97
C VAL A 106 -5.79 -3.21 2.63
N SER A 107 -5.55 -3.92 1.53
CA SER A 107 -4.19 -4.19 1.05
C SER A 107 -4.07 -3.74 -0.39
N TRP A 108 -2.94 -3.13 -0.71
CA TRP A 108 -2.63 -2.67 -2.06
C TRP A 108 -1.51 -3.52 -2.63
N PHE A 109 -1.61 -3.85 -3.91
CA PHE A 109 -0.65 -4.70 -4.60
C PHE A 109 -0.21 -4.01 -5.88
N VAL A 110 1.07 -4.11 -6.18
CA VAL A 110 1.61 -3.65 -7.47
C VAL A 110 2.34 -4.84 -8.07
N LYS A 111 1.96 -5.19 -9.28
CA LYS A 111 2.51 -6.36 -9.98
C LYS A 111 2.42 -7.64 -9.14
N GLY A 112 1.32 -7.76 -8.41
CA GLY A 112 1.07 -8.94 -7.58
C GLY A 112 1.77 -8.94 -6.23
N LYS A 113 2.57 -7.94 -5.91
CA LYS A 113 3.24 -7.84 -4.63
C LYS A 113 2.56 -6.83 -3.73
N LYS A 114 2.34 -7.19 -2.47
CA LYS A 114 1.74 -6.27 -1.51
C LYS A 114 2.70 -5.12 -1.23
N VAL A 115 2.23 -3.90 -1.45
CA VAL A 115 3.02 -2.69 -1.20
C VAL A 115 2.54 -1.94 0.02
N GLY A 116 1.38 -2.28 0.56
CA GLY A 116 0.88 -1.64 1.75
C GLY A 116 -0.38 -2.28 2.26
N SER A 117 -0.71 -2.00 3.50
CA SER A 117 -1.89 -2.54 4.15
C SER A 117 -2.29 -1.58 5.26
N THR A 118 -3.59 -1.41 5.46
CA THR A 118 -4.09 -0.58 6.54
C THR A 118 -5.41 -1.12 7.04
N ALA A 119 -5.64 -1.00 8.34
CA ALA A 119 -6.88 -1.41 8.94
C ALA A 119 -7.78 -0.20 9.16
N PHE A 120 -9.07 -0.39 8.99
CA PHE A 120 -10.04 0.61 9.36
C PHE A 120 -11.25 -0.07 9.98
N ARG A 121 -11.98 0.68 10.76
CA ARG A 121 -13.17 0.15 11.44
C ARG A 121 -14.42 0.79 10.89
N VAL A 122 -15.42 -0.02 10.59
CA VAL A 122 -16.76 0.48 10.30
C VAL A 122 -17.51 0.52 11.63
N LYS A 123 -17.99 1.69 12.01
CA LYS A 123 -18.71 1.89 13.26
C LYS A 123 -20.13 1.39 13.14
N ARG A 124 -20.72 1.04 14.29
CA ARG A 124 -22.12 0.63 14.35
C ARG A 124 -23.06 1.77 14.03
#